data_6d0c958f8de1724b533cbd95b1233246
#
_entry.id   6d0c958f8de1724b533cbd95b1233246
#
_cell.length_a   1.000
_cell.length_b   1.000
_cell.length_c   1.000
_cell.angle_alpha   90.00
_cell.angle_beta   90.00
_cell.angle_gamma   90.00
#
_symmetry.space_group_name_H-M   'P 1'
#
loop_
_entity.id
_entity.type
_entity.pdbx_description
1 polymer ?
#
loop_
_entity_poly.entity_id
_entity_poly.type
_entity_poly.pdbx_seq_one_letter_code
_entity_poly.pdbx_strand_id
1 'polypeptide(L)'
;MPAFAIPIAKAHGYNPLMLSIIGCCGCFSGRMTTLTPEGILTYELLTKAGVDVAQAVRPVFVNQVISGLLLAVICFVYYKGWRVTVPEEAEDGEQESFSKKQLLSLSGLVVMSILVVLFKFNIGLVSFAVAAVLLMFHCASESKSFKGVPWGVLIMVSGVSTLMSIVIKTGGIKLLTLALSSLMTPFTGSAIMGATAGIMSLFSSGLGVVFPTLLPTVSSVAETVGGLNPIELGSLVVIGGTITGLSPVSTTGGMIMALLMADEQDNQEKEQKIFLSLVFWGLAALVLVFVLALVGVYRVAL
;
A
#
# COMPACT_ATOMS: atom_id res chain seq x y z
N MET A 1 8.16 2.48 -6.35
CA MET A 1 8.49 3.82 -5.82
C MET A 1 9.91 3.96 -5.30
N PRO A 2 10.45 3.10 -4.41
CA PRO A 2 11.85 3.27 -3.95
C PRO A 2 12.89 3.30 -5.08
N ALA A 3 12.67 2.49 -6.12
CA ALA A 3 13.57 2.44 -7.29
C ALA A 3 13.72 3.78 -8.04
N PHE A 4 12.73 4.67 -7.94
CA PHE A 4 12.83 6.03 -8.49
C PHE A 4 13.29 7.04 -7.44
N ALA A 5 12.83 6.88 -6.20
CA ALA A 5 13.14 7.79 -5.12
C ALA A 5 14.64 7.81 -4.77
N ILE A 6 15.30 6.65 -4.76
CA ILE A 6 16.70 6.53 -4.37
C ILE A 6 17.66 7.25 -5.33
N PRO A 7 17.59 7.03 -6.67
CA PRO A 7 18.42 7.78 -7.61
C PRO A 7 18.18 9.29 -7.56
N ILE A 8 16.92 9.73 -7.49
CA ILE A 8 16.56 11.14 -7.37
C ILE A 8 17.13 11.74 -6.09
N ALA A 9 17.03 11.03 -4.97
CA ALA A 9 17.58 11.48 -3.69
C ALA A 9 19.10 11.66 -3.76
N LYS A 10 19.81 10.68 -4.34
CA LYS A 10 21.28 10.75 -4.51
C LYS A 10 21.68 11.90 -5.42
N ALA A 11 20.98 12.12 -6.54
CA ALA A 11 21.26 13.18 -7.50
C ALA A 11 21.05 14.59 -6.92
N HIS A 12 20.09 14.77 -6.02
CA HIS A 12 19.71 16.09 -5.52
C HIS A 12 20.07 16.30 -4.04
N GLY A 13 20.87 15.43 -3.43
CA GLY A 13 21.37 15.57 -2.05
C GLY A 13 20.31 15.33 -0.96
N TYR A 14 19.18 14.72 -1.29
CA TYR A 14 18.18 14.31 -0.32
C TYR A 14 18.58 13.02 0.40
N ASN A 15 18.04 12.81 1.59
CA ASN A 15 18.19 11.53 2.25
C ASN A 15 17.41 10.44 1.49
N PRO A 16 18.08 9.37 0.98
CA PRO A 16 17.42 8.36 0.16
C PRO A 16 16.34 7.57 0.90
N LEU A 17 16.52 7.34 2.20
CA LEU A 17 15.52 6.65 3.03
C LEU A 17 14.27 7.51 3.20
N MET A 18 14.44 8.82 3.51
CA MET A 18 13.35 9.77 3.62
C MET A 18 12.51 9.80 2.34
N LEU A 19 13.15 10.00 1.19
CA LEU A 19 12.44 10.13 -0.07
C LEU A 19 11.74 8.82 -0.47
N SER A 20 12.34 7.66 -0.12
CA SER A 20 11.72 6.35 -0.32
C SER A 20 10.46 6.18 0.53
N ILE A 21 10.48 6.56 1.80
CA ILE A 21 9.31 6.50 2.70
C ILE A 21 8.20 7.41 2.20
N ILE A 22 8.51 8.68 1.89
CA ILE A 22 7.54 9.65 1.35
C ILE A 22 6.93 9.15 0.04
N GLY A 23 7.75 8.64 -0.87
CA GLY A 23 7.29 8.05 -2.13
C GLY A 23 6.38 6.84 -1.92
N CYS A 24 6.67 6.00 -0.91
CA CYS A 24 5.79 4.89 -0.54
C CYS A 24 4.46 5.38 0.03
N CYS A 25 4.45 6.41 0.88
CA CYS A 25 3.22 6.99 1.40
C CYS A 25 2.30 7.50 0.29
N GLY A 26 2.86 8.19 -0.71
CA GLY A 26 2.10 8.62 -1.89
C GLY A 26 1.57 7.44 -2.70
N CYS A 27 2.39 6.41 -2.91
CA CYS A 27 1.99 5.19 -3.61
C CYS A 27 0.85 4.46 -2.88
N PHE A 28 0.94 4.29 -1.57
CA PHE A 28 -0.10 3.65 -0.76
C PHE A 28 -1.43 4.39 -0.84
N SER A 29 -1.39 5.72 -0.87
CA SER A 29 -2.59 6.54 -1.05
C SER A 29 -3.25 6.29 -2.40
N GLY A 30 -2.49 6.31 -3.50
CA GLY A 30 -3.02 6.08 -4.85
C GLY A 30 -3.51 4.65 -5.11
N ARG A 31 -3.02 3.66 -4.35
CA ARG A 31 -3.37 2.24 -4.53
C ARG A 31 -4.78 1.87 -4.06
N MET A 32 -5.47 2.72 -3.30
CA MET A 32 -6.82 2.46 -2.79
C MET A 32 -7.92 3.00 -3.72
N THR A 33 -7.63 3.15 -4.99
CA THR A 33 -8.62 3.45 -6.02
C THR A 33 -9.24 2.16 -6.59
N THR A 34 -10.43 2.27 -7.16
CA THR A 34 -11.09 1.14 -7.85
C THR A 34 -10.40 0.71 -9.14
N LEU A 35 -9.32 1.40 -9.54
CA LEU A 35 -8.53 1.13 -10.74
C LEU A 35 -7.30 0.26 -10.48
N THR A 36 -6.96 0.03 -9.22
CA THR A 36 -5.75 -0.69 -8.84
C THR A 36 -6.08 -2.11 -8.38
N PRO A 37 -5.18 -3.08 -8.55
CA PRO A 37 -5.39 -4.44 -8.07
C PRO A 37 -5.66 -4.51 -6.57
N GLU A 38 -4.96 -3.67 -5.79
CA GLU A 38 -5.13 -3.61 -4.34
C GLU A 38 -6.50 -3.04 -3.95
N GLY A 39 -6.93 -1.98 -4.62
CA GLY A 39 -8.25 -1.40 -4.38
C GLY A 39 -9.36 -2.38 -4.79
N ILE A 40 -9.25 -3.03 -5.94
CA ILE A 40 -10.23 -4.04 -6.39
C ILE A 40 -10.37 -5.15 -5.35
N LEU A 41 -9.25 -5.74 -4.90
CA LEU A 41 -9.29 -6.78 -3.87
C LEU A 41 -9.90 -6.28 -2.56
N THR A 42 -9.52 -5.08 -2.13
CA THR A 42 -10.05 -4.47 -0.90
C THR A 42 -11.57 -4.35 -0.96
N TYR A 43 -12.09 -3.80 -2.05
CA TYR A 43 -13.53 -3.59 -2.19
C TYR A 43 -14.31 -4.89 -2.43
N GLU A 44 -13.71 -5.88 -3.09
CA GLU A 44 -14.28 -7.22 -3.20
C GLU A 44 -14.42 -7.89 -1.82
N LEU A 45 -13.39 -7.79 -0.97
CA LEU A 45 -13.42 -8.34 0.39
C LEU A 45 -14.43 -7.61 1.28
N LEU A 46 -14.55 -6.28 1.15
CA LEU A 46 -15.56 -5.49 1.85
C LEU A 46 -16.99 -5.88 1.40
N THR A 47 -17.19 -6.10 0.09
CA THR A 47 -18.48 -6.62 -0.43
C THR A 47 -18.83 -7.97 0.18
N LYS A 48 -17.86 -8.89 0.26
CA LYS A 48 -18.05 -10.20 0.90
C LYS A 48 -18.35 -10.10 2.39
N ALA A 49 -17.87 -9.04 3.04
CA ALA A 49 -18.20 -8.71 4.44
C ALA A 49 -19.57 -8.03 4.59
N GLY A 50 -20.32 -7.78 3.52
CA GLY A 50 -21.62 -7.11 3.57
C GLY A 50 -21.56 -5.59 3.63
N VAL A 51 -20.39 -4.97 3.36
CA VAL A 51 -20.22 -3.52 3.33
C VAL A 51 -20.62 -2.97 1.96
N ASP A 52 -21.39 -1.88 1.93
CA ASP A 52 -21.71 -1.16 0.69
C ASP A 52 -20.46 -0.44 0.17
N VAL A 53 -19.93 -0.96 -0.93
CA VAL A 53 -18.71 -0.44 -1.56
C VAL A 53 -18.91 0.99 -2.08
N ALA A 54 -20.08 1.35 -2.58
CA ALA A 54 -20.33 2.71 -3.07
C ALA A 54 -20.12 3.76 -1.97
N GLN A 55 -20.44 3.41 -0.73
CA GLN A 55 -20.19 4.26 0.43
C GLN A 55 -18.77 4.12 0.99
N ALA A 56 -18.10 2.98 0.79
CA ALA A 56 -16.79 2.70 1.36
C ALA A 56 -15.61 3.30 0.55
N VAL A 57 -15.73 3.42 -0.77
CA VAL A 57 -14.61 3.86 -1.64
C VAL A 57 -14.04 5.20 -1.20
N ARG A 58 -14.89 6.20 -1.01
CA ARG A 58 -14.46 7.55 -0.63
C ARG A 58 -13.81 7.59 0.76
N PRO A 59 -14.42 7.05 1.83
CA PRO A 59 -13.80 7.02 3.16
C PRO A 59 -12.46 6.27 3.18
N VAL A 60 -12.38 5.09 2.59
CA VAL A 60 -11.14 4.30 2.55
C VAL A 60 -10.03 5.08 1.85
N PHE A 61 -10.32 5.68 0.70
CA PHE A 61 -9.34 6.47 -0.05
C PHE A 61 -8.89 7.72 0.73
N VAL A 62 -9.84 8.51 1.22
CA VAL A 62 -9.55 9.77 1.94
C VAL A 62 -8.75 9.50 3.21
N ASN A 63 -9.16 8.51 4.00
CA ASN A 63 -8.47 8.13 5.23
C ASN A 63 -7.05 7.61 4.95
N GLN A 64 -6.83 6.89 3.85
CA GLN A 64 -5.51 6.46 3.42
C GLN A 64 -4.63 7.64 3.02
N VAL A 65 -5.19 8.62 2.29
CA VAL A 65 -4.47 9.85 1.91
C VAL A 65 -4.07 10.67 3.13
N ILE A 66 -5.00 10.86 4.08
CA ILE A 66 -4.71 11.60 5.33
C ILE A 66 -3.55 10.94 6.08
N SER A 67 -3.62 9.63 6.27
CA SER A 67 -2.59 8.89 7.02
C SER A 67 -1.23 8.91 6.31
N GLY A 68 -1.24 8.71 4.99
CA GLY A 68 -0.03 8.77 4.17
C GLY A 68 0.61 10.15 4.16
N LEU A 69 -0.21 11.21 4.05
CA LEU A 69 0.26 12.59 4.07
C LEU A 69 0.85 12.96 5.43
N LEU A 70 0.17 12.61 6.53
CA LEU A 70 0.67 12.89 7.87
C LEU A 70 2.01 12.18 8.14
N LEU A 71 2.13 10.90 7.78
CA LEU A 71 3.39 10.18 7.93
C LEU A 71 4.49 10.77 7.05
N ALA A 72 4.18 11.18 5.82
CA ALA A 72 5.12 11.82 4.92
C ALA A 72 5.61 13.16 5.49
N VAL A 73 4.72 13.98 6.04
CA VAL A 73 5.08 15.26 6.70
C VAL A 73 5.96 15.01 7.92
N ILE A 74 5.60 14.06 8.79
CA ILE A 74 6.41 13.71 9.96
C ILE A 74 7.81 13.25 9.52
N CYS A 75 7.89 12.40 8.49
CA CYS A 75 9.15 11.93 7.93
C CYS A 75 9.98 13.10 7.37
N PHE A 76 9.38 13.99 6.59
CA PHE A 76 10.04 15.16 6.02
C PHE A 76 10.59 16.09 7.11
N VAL A 77 9.82 16.34 8.17
CA VAL A 77 10.24 17.17 9.30
C VAL A 77 11.37 16.49 10.09
N TYR A 78 11.25 15.20 10.37
CA TYR A 78 12.26 14.43 11.10
C TYR A 78 13.64 14.47 10.42
N TYR A 79 13.69 14.27 9.12
CA TYR A 79 14.93 14.31 8.33
C TYR A 79 15.34 15.72 7.92
N LYS A 80 14.61 16.76 8.35
CA LYS A 80 14.87 18.17 7.97
C LYS A 80 14.95 18.33 6.45
N GLY A 81 13.96 17.78 5.72
CA GLY A 81 13.94 17.74 4.27
C GLY A 81 14.05 19.09 3.55
N TRP A 82 13.92 20.21 4.27
CA TRP A 82 14.19 21.57 3.75
C TRP A 82 15.67 21.96 3.74
N ARG A 83 16.55 21.16 4.38
CA ARG A 83 18.00 21.40 4.42
C ARG A 83 18.68 20.50 3.40
N VAL A 84 18.52 20.83 2.13
CA VAL A 84 19.16 20.10 1.03
C VAL A 84 20.52 20.72 0.76
N THR A 85 21.57 19.91 0.76
CA THR A 85 22.88 20.29 0.22
C THR A 85 22.92 19.75 -1.19
N VAL A 86 22.62 20.60 -2.17
CA VAL A 86 22.73 20.21 -3.59
C VAL A 86 24.20 19.92 -3.87
N PRO A 87 24.57 18.75 -4.38
CA PRO A 87 25.92 18.48 -4.84
C PRO A 87 26.26 19.48 -5.96
N GLU A 88 27.47 20.07 -5.93
CA GLU A 88 27.93 21.00 -6.99
C GLU A 88 28.02 20.39 -8.37
N GLU A 89 27.96 19.06 -8.48
CA GLU A 89 28.02 18.27 -9.72
C GLU A 89 26.65 17.67 -10.13
N ALA A 90 25.55 18.33 -9.82
CA ALA A 90 24.30 17.99 -10.50
C ALA A 90 24.47 18.45 -11.97
N GLU A 91 25.10 17.60 -12.79
CA GLU A 91 25.11 17.77 -14.24
C GLU A 91 23.65 17.99 -14.66
N ASP A 92 23.41 19.11 -15.34
CA ASP A 92 22.18 19.32 -16.10
C ASP A 92 22.03 18.11 -17.05
N GLY A 93 21.36 17.07 -16.58
CA GLY A 93 21.07 15.92 -17.41
C GLY A 93 20.32 16.44 -18.62
N GLU A 94 20.91 16.25 -19.81
CA GLU A 94 20.27 16.58 -21.06
C GLU A 94 18.81 16.13 -21.00
N GLN A 95 17.87 17.04 -21.20
CA GLN A 95 16.44 16.72 -21.27
C GLN A 95 16.23 15.80 -22.48
N GLU A 96 16.39 14.49 -22.25
CA GLU A 96 16.08 13.50 -23.27
C GLU A 96 14.61 13.61 -23.67
N SER A 97 14.37 13.94 -24.91
CA SER A 97 13.02 13.96 -25.47
C SER A 97 12.42 12.55 -25.39
N PHE A 98 11.14 12.46 -25.05
CA PHE A 98 10.43 11.18 -25.03
C PHE A 98 10.57 10.44 -26.36
N SER A 99 11.02 9.21 -26.32
CA SER A 99 11.05 8.35 -27.49
C SER A 99 9.62 8.01 -27.95
N LYS A 100 9.46 7.72 -29.25
CA LYS A 100 8.14 7.32 -29.82
C LYS A 100 7.53 6.14 -29.08
N LYS A 101 8.36 5.20 -28.61
CA LYS A 101 7.90 4.01 -27.84
C LYS A 101 7.42 4.39 -26.44
N GLN A 102 8.06 5.34 -25.77
CA GLN A 102 7.63 5.85 -24.47
C GLN A 102 6.30 6.61 -24.62
N LEU A 103 6.16 7.44 -25.66
CA LEU A 103 4.92 8.16 -25.94
C LEU A 103 3.76 7.21 -26.26
N LEU A 104 4.01 6.14 -27.02
CA LEU A 104 3.01 5.12 -27.31
C LEU A 104 2.62 4.35 -26.04
N SER A 105 3.57 4.02 -25.16
CA SER A 105 3.28 3.39 -23.87
C SER A 105 2.44 4.29 -22.97
N LEU A 106 2.76 5.59 -22.92
CA LEU A 106 1.98 6.57 -22.17
C LEU A 106 0.55 6.70 -22.73
N SER A 107 0.40 6.76 -24.06
CA SER A 107 -0.93 6.78 -24.69
C SER A 107 -1.74 5.52 -24.37
N GLY A 108 -1.10 4.36 -24.28
CA GLY A 108 -1.75 3.11 -23.84
C GLY A 108 -2.33 3.21 -22.43
N LEU A 109 -1.58 3.81 -21.48
CA LEU A 109 -2.07 4.07 -20.12
C LEU A 109 -3.26 5.04 -20.10
N VAL A 110 -3.20 6.10 -20.91
CA VAL A 110 -4.32 7.06 -21.02
C VAL A 110 -5.56 6.39 -21.59
N VAL A 111 -5.43 5.63 -22.67
CA VAL A 111 -6.54 4.88 -23.29
C VAL A 111 -7.14 3.87 -22.29
N MET A 112 -6.30 3.12 -21.59
CA MET A 112 -6.75 2.20 -20.54
C MET A 112 -7.57 2.94 -19.48
N SER A 113 -7.07 4.07 -18.99
CA SER A 113 -7.77 4.87 -17.97
C SER A 113 -9.13 5.37 -18.46
N ILE A 114 -9.20 5.85 -19.70
CA ILE A 114 -10.45 6.30 -20.33
C ILE A 114 -11.46 5.16 -20.44
N LEU A 115 -11.03 3.99 -20.94
CA LEU A 115 -11.92 2.83 -21.10
C LEU A 115 -12.47 2.32 -19.76
N VAL A 116 -11.64 2.32 -18.72
CA VAL A 116 -12.08 1.87 -17.39
C VAL A 116 -12.96 2.90 -16.70
N VAL A 117 -12.58 4.18 -16.71
CA VAL A 117 -13.30 5.23 -15.96
C VAL A 117 -14.61 5.62 -16.63
N LEU A 118 -14.57 5.90 -17.97
CA LEU A 118 -15.74 6.39 -18.69
C LEU A 118 -16.66 5.27 -19.14
N PHE A 119 -16.09 4.17 -19.67
CA PHE A 119 -16.87 3.07 -20.24
C PHE A 119 -17.14 1.92 -19.25
N LYS A 120 -16.58 2.01 -18.01
CA LYS A 120 -16.78 0.97 -16.97
C LYS A 120 -16.35 -0.44 -17.38
N PHE A 121 -15.43 -0.57 -18.34
CA PHE A 121 -14.92 -1.88 -18.75
C PHE A 121 -14.09 -2.51 -17.65
N ASN A 122 -14.03 -3.85 -17.65
CA ASN A 122 -13.22 -4.59 -16.69
C ASN A 122 -11.74 -4.26 -16.87
N ILE A 123 -11.11 -3.72 -15.81
CA ILE A 123 -9.72 -3.26 -15.85
C ILE A 123 -8.74 -4.38 -16.24
N GLY A 124 -8.95 -5.60 -15.78
CA GLY A 124 -8.08 -6.75 -16.12
C GLY A 124 -8.06 -7.03 -17.61
N LEU A 125 -9.26 -7.08 -18.24
CA LEU A 125 -9.38 -7.31 -19.69
C LEU A 125 -8.79 -6.16 -20.49
N VAL A 126 -9.07 -4.91 -20.11
CA VAL A 126 -8.55 -3.73 -20.81
C VAL A 126 -7.03 -3.65 -20.67
N SER A 127 -6.49 -3.87 -19.47
CA SER A 127 -5.03 -3.86 -19.24
C SER A 127 -4.32 -4.93 -20.06
N PHE A 128 -4.91 -6.14 -20.12
CA PHE A 128 -4.37 -7.23 -20.91
C PHE A 128 -4.38 -6.91 -22.42
N ALA A 129 -5.49 -6.36 -22.93
CA ALA A 129 -5.60 -5.94 -24.33
C ALA A 129 -4.60 -4.84 -24.68
N VAL A 130 -4.50 -3.81 -23.85
CA VAL A 130 -3.52 -2.71 -24.05
C VAL A 130 -2.08 -3.24 -24.00
N ALA A 131 -1.75 -4.10 -23.04
CA ALA A 131 -0.43 -4.72 -22.95
C ALA A 131 -0.11 -5.55 -24.21
N ALA A 132 -1.06 -6.34 -24.72
CA ALA A 132 -0.91 -7.12 -25.95
C ALA A 132 -0.62 -6.20 -27.15
N VAL A 133 -1.37 -5.09 -27.29
CA VAL A 133 -1.14 -4.11 -28.36
C VAL A 133 0.25 -3.48 -28.26
N LEU A 134 0.68 -3.06 -27.06
CA LEU A 134 2.00 -2.47 -26.86
C LEU A 134 3.15 -3.45 -27.16
N LEU A 135 2.96 -4.75 -26.88
CA LEU A 135 3.91 -5.79 -27.24
C LEU A 135 3.95 -6.00 -28.77
N MET A 136 2.81 -5.99 -29.45
CA MET A 136 2.76 -6.06 -30.92
C MET A 136 3.52 -4.90 -31.59
N PHE A 137 3.47 -3.70 -31.02
CA PHE A 137 4.25 -2.55 -31.48
C PHE A 137 5.71 -2.53 -30.99
N HIS A 138 6.19 -3.62 -30.39
CA HIS A 138 7.56 -3.76 -29.88
C HIS A 138 7.99 -2.64 -28.95
N CYS A 139 7.06 -2.10 -28.14
CA CYS A 139 7.35 -1.09 -27.11
C CYS A 139 8.19 -1.67 -25.96
N ALA A 140 8.03 -2.97 -25.71
CA ALA A 140 8.80 -3.72 -24.72
C ALA A 140 9.16 -5.11 -25.24
N SER A 141 10.15 -5.74 -24.60
CA SER A 141 10.50 -7.14 -24.86
C SER A 141 9.53 -8.06 -24.12
N GLU A 142 8.92 -9.03 -24.81
CA GLU A 142 8.03 -10.02 -24.21
C GLU A 142 8.65 -10.71 -22.99
N SER A 143 9.88 -11.18 -23.12
CA SER A 143 10.58 -11.86 -22.04
C SER A 143 10.79 -10.96 -20.80
N LYS A 144 11.14 -9.67 -21.02
CA LYS A 144 11.31 -8.72 -19.91
C LYS A 144 9.95 -8.39 -19.26
N SER A 145 8.90 -8.22 -20.07
CA SER A 145 7.55 -7.96 -19.57
C SER A 145 7.04 -9.11 -18.72
N PHE A 146 7.22 -10.35 -19.20
CA PHE A 146 6.79 -11.56 -18.50
C PHE A 146 7.54 -11.78 -17.18
N LYS A 147 8.86 -11.51 -17.17
CA LYS A 147 9.70 -11.56 -15.96
C LYS A 147 9.36 -10.42 -14.98
N GLY A 148 8.89 -9.29 -15.47
CA GLY A 148 8.45 -8.16 -14.66
C GLY A 148 7.11 -8.36 -13.95
N VAL A 149 6.32 -9.38 -14.33
CA VAL A 149 5.07 -9.74 -13.63
C VAL A 149 5.41 -10.29 -12.26
N PRO A 150 4.79 -9.78 -11.18
CA PRO A 150 5.05 -10.24 -9.81
C PRO A 150 4.35 -11.58 -9.53
N TRP A 151 4.79 -12.66 -10.18
CA TRP A 151 4.20 -14.00 -10.10
C TRP A 151 4.04 -14.50 -8.68
N GLY A 152 5.03 -14.23 -7.81
CA GLY A 152 4.96 -14.60 -6.39
C GLY A 152 3.76 -13.96 -5.69
N VAL A 153 3.46 -12.70 -5.97
CA VAL A 153 2.30 -12.00 -5.40
C VAL A 153 1.00 -12.59 -5.93
N LEU A 154 0.91 -12.86 -7.24
CA LEU A 154 -0.29 -13.44 -7.86
C LEU A 154 -0.61 -14.83 -7.28
N ILE A 155 0.41 -15.69 -7.16
CA ILE A 155 0.25 -17.03 -6.58
C ILE A 155 -0.13 -16.93 -5.11
N MET A 156 0.54 -16.04 -4.34
CA MET A 156 0.25 -15.83 -2.93
C MET A 156 -1.20 -15.35 -2.73
N VAL A 157 -1.63 -14.33 -3.44
CA VAL A 157 -3.01 -13.79 -3.32
C VAL A 157 -4.05 -14.83 -3.69
N SER A 158 -3.84 -15.59 -4.78
CA SER A 158 -4.74 -16.65 -5.20
C SER A 158 -4.80 -17.78 -4.17
N GLY A 159 -3.65 -18.20 -3.63
CA GLY A 159 -3.55 -19.25 -2.62
C GLY A 159 -4.20 -18.84 -1.30
N VAL A 160 -3.89 -17.63 -0.81
CA VAL A 160 -4.49 -17.10 0.42
C VAL A 160 -5.99 -16.92 0.27
N SER A 161 -6.48 -16.44 -0.86
CA SER A 161 -7.93 -16.31 -1.13
C SER A 161 -8.64 -17.66 -1.09
N THR A 162 -8.00 -18.71 -1.59
CA THR A 162 -8.53 -20.09 -1.52
C THR A 162 -8.58 -20.59 -0.08
N LEU A 163 -7.48 -20.43 0.67
CA LEU A 163 -7.42 -20.80 2.09
C LEU A 163 -8.46 -20.03 2.92
N MET A 164 -8.63 -18.72 2.67
CA MET A 164 -9.64 -17.91 3.36
C MET A 164 -11.06 -18.40 3.07
N SER A 165 -11.34 -18.91 1.87
CA SER A 165 -12.64 -19.53 1.57
C SER A 165 -12.90 -20.75 2.47
N ILE A 166 -11.88 -21.53 2.79
CA ILE A 166 -11.97 -22.65 3.72
C ILE A 166 -12.19 -22.14 5.15
N VAL A 167 -11.41 -21.14 5.59
CA VAL A 167 -11.53 -20.53 6.93
C VAL A 167 -12.94 -19.98 7.17
N ILE A 168 -13.52 -19.32 6.16
CA ILE A 168 -14.89 -18.82 6.23
C ILE A 168 -15.89 -19.99 6.42
N LYS A 169 -15.78 -21.03 5.59
CA LYS A 169 -16.66 -22.20 5.63
C LYS A 169 -16.56 -23.01 6.91
N THR A 170 -15.38 -23.06 7.52
CA THR A 170 -15.12 -23.79 8.77
C THR A 170 -15.43 -22.97 10.03
N GLY A 171 -15.90 -21.75 9.90
CA GLY A 171 -16.24 -20.86 11.02
C GLY A 171 -15.05 -20.15 11.65
N GLY A 172 -13.86 -20.19 11.01
CA GLY A 172 -12.66 -19.50 11.49
C GLY A 172 -12.81 -17.99 11.61
N ILE A 173 -13.61 -17.37 10.72
CA ILE A 173 -13.96 -15.94 10.82
C ILE A 173 -14.69 -15.66 12.11
N LYS A 174 -15.63 -16.52 12.51
CA LYS A 174 -16.37 -16.35 13.78
C LYS A 174 -15.45 -16.39 15.01
N LEU A 175 -14.48 -17.30 15.02
CA LEU A 175 -13.48 -17.36 16.09
C LEU A 175 -12.61 -16.11 16.14
N LEU A 176 -12.14 -15.65 14.98
CA LEU A 176 -11.34 -14.43 14.88
C LEU A 176 -12.15 -13.20 15.32
N THR A 177 -13.42 -13.10 14.91
CA THR A 177 -14.35 -12.04 15.34
C THR A 177 -14.49 -12.03 16.86
N LEU A 178 -14.74 -13.17 17.49
CA LEU A 178 -14.89 -13.27 18.94
C LEU A 178 -13.59 -12.85 19.66
N ALA A 179 -12.44 -13.31 19.18
CA ALA A 179 -11.13 -12.95 19.76
C ALA A 179 -10.86 -11.44 19.64
N LEU A 180 -11.12 -10.83 18.49
CA LEU A 180 -10.95 -9.39 18.30
C LEU A 180 -11.95 -8.60 19.14
N SER A 181 -13.24 -8.98 19.11
CA SER A 181 -14.29 -8.27 19.83
C SER A 181 -14.11 -8.31 21.34
N SER A 182 -13.49 -9.35 21.89
CA SER A 182 -13.21 -9.42 23.33
C SER A 182 -12.20 -8.37 23.83
N LEU A 183 -11.38 -7.83 22.92
CA LEU A 183 -10.40 -6.79 23.21
C LEU A 183 -10.92 -5.38 22.92
N MET A 184 -12.08 -5.27 22.26
CA MET A 184 -12.62 -4.02 21.73
C MET A 184 -13.76 -3.50 22.56
N THR A 185 -13.87 -2.18 22.63
CA THR A 185 -15.03 -1.44 23.11
C THR A 185 -15.51 -0.51 22.00
N PRO A 186 -16.72 0.08 22.09
CA PRO A 186 -17.20 1.06 21.12
C PRO A 186 -16.26 2.26 20.92
N PHE A 187 -15.44 2.57 21.93
CA PHE A 187 -14.45 3.66 21.87
C PHE A 187 -13.11 3.21 21.29
N THR A 188 -12.60 2.02 21.67
CA THR A 188 -11.25 1.55 21.29
C THR A 188 -11.23 0.65 20.08
N GLY A 189 -12.39 0.16 19.64
CA GLY A 189 -12.47 -0.88 18.62
C GLY A 189 -11.82 -0.50 17.30
N SER A 190 -12.02 0.74 16.85
CA SER A 190 -11.39 1.27 15.65
C SER A 190 -9.87 1.27 15.77
N ALA A 191 -9.33 1.77 16.88
CA ALA A 191 -7.89 1.83 17.12
C ALA A 191 -7.26 0.43 17.24
N ILE A 192 -7.91 -0.50 17.92
CA ILE A 192 -7.46 -1.89 18.06
C ILE A 192 -7.47 -2.60 16.71
N MET A 193 -8.49 -2.39 15.87
CA MET A 193 -8.54 -2.96 14.52
C MET A 193 -7.35 -2.48 13.67
N GLY A 194 -7.10 -1.16 13.65
CA GLY A 194 -5.95 -0.58 12.95
C GLY A 194 -4.61 -1.07 13.49
N ALA A 195 -4.48 -1.17 14.82
CA ALA A 195 -3.27 -1.72 15.46
C ALA A 195 -3.05 -3.19 15.12
N THR A 196 -4.09 -4.00 15.15
CA THR A 196 -4.01 -5.43 14.77
C THR A 196 -3.54 -5.58 13.32
N ALA A 197 -4.16 -4.84 12.41
CA ALA A 197 -3.75 -4.81 11.01
C ALA A 197 -2.29 -4.34 10.85
N GLY A 198 -1.92 -3.31 11.59
CA GLY A 198 -0.56 -2.77 11.58
C GLY A 198 0.48 -3.75 12.12
N ILE A 199 0.23 -4.37 13.26
CA ILE A 199 1.12 -5.39 13.84
C ILE A 199 1.30 -6.55 12.87
N MET A 200 0.24 -7.05 12.28
CA MET A 200 0.33 -8.11 11.26
C MET A 200 1.17 -7.66 10.07
N SER A 201 1.04 -6.42 9.63
CA SER A 201 1.74 -5.88 8.46
C SER A 201 3.23 -5.61 8.73
N LEU A 202 3.65 -5.41 9.99
CA LEU A 202 5.09 -5.31 10.33
C LEU A 202 5.87 -6.57 9.94
N PHE A 203 5.23 -7.73 9.93
CA PHE A 203 5.85 -9.03 9.70
C PHE A 203 5.34 -9.75 8.44
N SER A 204 4.35 -9.19 7.75
CA SER A 204 3.71 -9.84 6.61
C SER A 204 3.33 -8.85 5.50
N SER A 205 2.69 -9.37 4.45
CA SER A 205 2.14 -8.56 3.36
C SER A 205 0.73 -8.07 3.70
N GLY A 206 0.51 -6.76 3.63
CA GLY A 206 -0.83 -6.17 3.77
C GLY A 206 -1.83 -6.79 2.81
N LEU A 207 -1.47 -6.80 1.52
CA LEU A 207 -2.32 -7.32 0.46
C LEU A 207 -2.51 -8.85 0.52
N GLY A 208 -1.44 -9.58 0.82
CA GLY A 208 -1.46 -11.05 0.75
C GLY A 208 -2.01 -11.70 2.01
N VAL A 209 -1.89 -11.06 3.18
CA VAL A 209 -2.25 -11.67 4.47
C VAL A 209 -3.24 -10.81 5.24
N VAL A 210 -2.93 -9.52 5.48
CA VAL A 210 -3.73 -8.68 6.39
C VAL A 210 -5.15 -8.47 5.85
N PHE A 211 -5.28 -8.04 4.59
CA PHE A 211 -6.58 -7.75 3.99
C PHE A 211 -7.49 -8.99 3.91
N PRO A 212 -7.03 -10.13 3.34
CA PRO A 212 -7.87 -11.33 3.32
C PRO A 212 -8.27 -11.84 4.69
N THR A 213 -7.45 -11.58 5.72
CA THR A 213 -7.72 -12.06 7.09
C THR A 213 -8.70 -11.15 7.84
N LEU A 214 -8.51 -9.84 7.78
CA LEU A 214 -9.26 -8.91 8.63
C LEU A 214 -10.48 -8.27 7.95
N LEU A 215 -10.42 -7.92 6.64
CA LEU A 215 -11.56 -7.29 5.98
C LEU A 215 -12.85 -8.10 6.02
N PRO A 216 -12.84 -9.45 5.90
CA PRO A 216 -14.07 -10.23 6.02
C PRO A 216 -14.70 -10.19 7.42
N THR A 217 -13.98 -9.73 8.45
CA THR A 217 -14.49 -9.70 9.85
C THR A 217 -15.12 -8.37 10.23
N VAL A 218 -14.95 -7.30 9.46
CA VAL A 218 -15.30 -5.93 9.89
C VAL A 218 -16.76 -5.77 10.26
N SER A 219 -17.69 -6.32 9.48
CA SER A 219 -19.13 -6.25 9.78
C SER A 219 -19.48 -7.06 11.03
N SER A 220 -18.98 -8.29 11.13
CA SER A 220 -19.25 -9.15 12.29
C SER A 220 -18.66 -8.58 13.58
N VAL A 221 -17.48 -7.93 13.52
CA VAL A 221 -16.89 -7.23 14.68
C VAL A 221 -17.75 -6.02 15.05
N ALA A 222 -18.16 -5.22 14.07
CA ALA A 222 -18.99 -4.05 14.32
C ALA A 222 -20.35 -4.41 14.98
N GLU A 223 -20.97 -5.50 14.52
CA GLU A 223 -22.22 -6.02 15.11
C GLU A 223 -21.98 -6.57 16.52
N THR A 224 -20.90 -7.32 16.75
CA THR A 224 -20.62 -7.96 18.05
C THR A 224 -20.27 -6.95 19.12
N VAL A 225 -19.46 -5.94 18.81
CA VAL A 225 -19.05 -4.89 19.77
C VAL A 225 -20.16 -3.86 19.96
N GLY A 226 -20.87 -3.55 18.87
CA GLY A 226 -21.87 -2.47 18.84
C GLY A 226 -21.23 -1.08 18.77
N GLY A 227 -21.92 -0.14 18.14
CA GLY A 227 -21.47 1.26 18.05
C GLY A 227 -20.24 1.53 17.18
N LEU A 228 -19.75 0.53 16.43
CA LEU A 228 -18.67 0.67 15.46
C LEU A 228 -19.22 0.71 14.03
N ASN A 229 -18.53 1.46 13.15
CA ASN A 229 -18.88 1.52 11.74
C ASN A 229 -17.99 0.54 10.94
N PRO A 230 -18.57 -0.42 10.18
CA PRO A 230 -17.79 -1.36 9.38
C PRO A 230 -16.89 -0.70 8.35
N ILE A 231 -17.29 0.46 7.78
CA ILE A 231 -16.49 1.23 6.83
C ILE A 231 -15.25 1.82 7.51
N GLU A 232 -15.42 2.36 8.73
CA GLU A 232 -14.30 2.85 9.55
C GLU A 232 -13.32 1.72 9.84
N LEU A 233 -13.83 0.56 10.30
CA LEU A 233 -12.99 -0.61 10.57
C LEU A 233 -12.25 -1.10 9.32
N GLY A 234 -12.94 -1.16 8.18
CA GLY A 234 -12.34 -1.50 6.89
C GLY A 234 -11.24 -0.52 6.47
N SER A 235 -11.48 0.78 6.63
CA SER A 235 -10.46 1.81 6.39
C SER A 235 -9.23 1.60 7.26
N LEU A 236 -9.41 1.28 8.54
CA LEU A 236 -8.31 1.06 9.48
C LEU A 236 -7.53 -0.22 9.21
N VAL A 237 -8.19 -1.28 8.75
CA VAL A 237 -7.50 -2.48 8.26
C VAL A 237 -6.60 -2.14 7.07
N VAL A 238 -7.12 -1.34 6.14
CA VAL A 238 -6.36 -0.92 4.94
C VAL A 238 -5.17 -0.04 5.34
N ILE A 239 -5.39 0.97 6.17
CA ILE A 239 -4.35 1.90 6.60
C ILE A 239 -3.27 1.17 7.41
N GLY A 240 -3.68 0.41 8.43
CA GLY A 240 -2.77 -0.39 9.22
C GLY A 240 -1.99 -1.38 8.35
N GLY A 241 -2.66 -2.10 7.46
CA GLY A 241 -2.02 -3.07 6.57
C GLY A 241 -1.08 -2.49 5.52
N THR A 242 -1.15 -1.19 5.22
CA THR A 242 -0.30 -0.53 4.21
C THR A 242 0.82 0.28 4.82
N ILE A 243 0.50 1.25 5.68
CA ILE A 243 1.47 2.26 6.16
C ILE A 243 2.52 1.64 7.08
N THR A 244 2.14 0.70 7.93
CA THR A 244 3.09 -0.01 8.80
C THR A 244 3.97 -1.00 8.05
N GLY A 245 3.63 -1.34 6.81
CA GLY A 245 4.43 -2.16 5.90
C GLY A 245 5.76 -1.53 5.46
N LEU A 246 6.20 -0.45 6.11
CA LEU A 246 7.56 0.10 6.00
C LEU A 246 8.60 -0.71 6.80
N SER A 247 8.17 -1.64 7.66
CA SER A 247 9.07 -2.53 8.39
C SER A 247 9.99 -3.33 7.44
N PRO A 248 11.28 -3.49 7.75
CA PRO A 248 12.22 -4.20 6.88
C PRO A 248 11.87 -5.68 6.68
N VAL A 249 11.07 -6.25 7.57
CA VAL A 249 10.59 -7.64 7.48
C VAL A 249 9.36 -7.75 6.55
N SER A 250 8.70 -6.63 6.26
CA SER A 250 7.57 -6.59 5.34
C SER A 250 8.04 -6.51 3.86
N THR A 251 7.11 -6.72 2.94
CA THR A 251 7.40 -6.68 1.49
C THR A 251 7.95 -5.32 1.04
N THR A 252 7.37 -4.22 1.52
CA THR A 252 7.77 -2.86 1.08
C THR A 252 9.08 -2.42 1.72
N GLY A 253 9.22 -2.61 3.03
CA GLY A 253 10.44 -2.24 3.74
C GLY A 253 11.63 -3.09 3.32
N GLY A 254 11.43 -4.38 3.08
CA GLY A 254 12.47 -5.26 2.51
C GLY A 254 12.93 -4.80 1.12
N MET A 255 12.01 -4.32 0.27
CA MET A 255 12.37 -3.75 -1.02
C MET A 255 13.17 -2.44 -0.88
N ILE A 256 12.80 -1.55 0.05
CA ILE A 256 13.56 -0.32 0.34
C ILE A 256 14.98 -0.68 0.78
N MET A 257 15.09 -1.63 1.70
CA MET A 257 16.38 -2.09 2.22
C MET A 257 17.26 -2.68 1.13
N ALA A 258 16.73 -3.60 0.31
CA ALA A 258 17.47 -4.23 -0.78
C ALA A 258 17.99 -3.19 -1.79
N LEU A 259 17.19 -2.19 -2.14
CA LEU A 259 17.60 -1.14 -3.09
C LEU A 259 18.61 -0.15 -2.49
N LEU A 260 18.53 0.16 -1.19
CA LEU A 260 19.50 1.03 -0.53
C LEU A 260 20.86 0.35 -0.34
N MET A 261 20.87 -0.98 -0.25
CA MET A 261 22.09 -1.80 -0.09
C MET A 261 22.64 -2.34 -1.40
N ALA A 262 21.99 -2.08 -2.55
CA ALA A 262 22.37 -2.66 -3.83
C ALA A 262 23.85 -2.38 -4.22
N ASP A 263 24.34 -1.18 -3.90
CA ASP A 263 25.71 -0.73 -4.23
C ASP A 263 26.72 -0.96 -3.07
N GLU A 264 26.26 -1.42 -1.88
CA GLU A 264 27.07 -1.48 -0.66
C GLU A 264 26.81 -2.76 0.16
N GLN A 265 26.78 -3.92 -0.51
CA GLN A 265 26.39 -5.21 0.08
C GLN A 265 27.28 -5.67 1.26
N ASP A 266 28.51 -5.19 1.37
CA ASP A 266 29.45 -5.57 2.43
C ASP A 266 29.46 -4.61 3.64
N ASN A 267 28.63 -3.56 3.65
CA ASN A 267 28.60 -2.56 4.71
C ASN A 267 27.57 -2.91 5.80
N GLN A 268 27.92 -3.81 6.70
CA GLN A 268 27.06 -4.29 7.80
C GLN A 268 26.58 -3.15 8.72
N GLU A 269 27.39 -2.12 8.97
CA GLU A 269 26.99 -1.00 9.84
C GLU A 269 25.87 -0.17 9.20
N LYS A 270 25.97 0.06 7.89
CA LYS A 270 24.94 0.78 7.14
C LYS A 270 23.65 -0.03 7.04
N GLU A 271 23.77 -1.34 6.79
CA GLU A 271 22.65 -2.28 6.76
C GLU A 271 21.86 -2.22 8.07
N GLN A 272 22.55 -2.33 9.20
CA GLN A 272 21.93 -2.27 10.52
C GLN A 272 21.25 -0.93 10.79
N LYS A 273 21.86 0.19 10.39
CA LYS A 273 21.26 1.54 10.54
C LYS A 273 19.98 1.68 9.71
N ILE A 274 19.98 1.20 8.47
CA ILE A 274 18.78 1.23 7.61
C ILE A 274 17.70 0.33 8.20
N PHE A 275 18.06 -0.89 8.62
CA PHE A 275 17.14 -1.83 9.26
C PHE A 275 16.44 -1.22 10.47
N LEU A 276 17.20 -0.68 11.43
CA LEU A 276 16.66 -0.05 12.62
C LEU A 276 15.80 1.19 12.29
N SER A 277 16.19 1.96 11.29
CA SER A 277 15.40 3.10 10.84
C SER A 277 14.05 2.68 10.24
N LEU A 278 14.02 1.62 9.46
CA LEU A 278 12.77 1.07 8.91
C LEU A 278 11.87 0.46 9.99
N VAL A 279 12.45 -0.24 10.99
CA VAL A 279 11.70 -0.69 12.18
C VAL A 279 11.09 0.49 12.91
N PHE A 280 11.88 1.54 13.17
CA PHE A 280 11.40 2.76 13.80
C PHE A 280 10.22 3.37 13.04
N TRP A 281 10.32 3.52 11.71
CA TRP A 281 9.25 4.09 10.90
C TRP A 281 8.01 3.20 10.81
N GLY A 282 8.17 1.89 10.80
CA GLY A 282 7.04 0.94 10.90
C GLY A 282 6.30 1.08 12.23
N LEU A 283 7.03 1.19 13.35
CA LEU A 283 6.43 1.41 14.67
C LEU A 283 5.83 2.82 14.81
N ALA A 284 6.50 3.85 14.28
CA ALA A 284 5.96 5.20 14.28
C ALA A 284 4.64 5.28 13.48
N ALA A 285 4.57 4.61 12.34
CA ALA A 285 3.34 4.50 11.56
C ALA A 285 2.23 3.77 12.34
N LEU A 286 2.55 2.69 13.05
CA LEU A 286 1.61 1.97 13.90
C LEU A 286 1.02 2.87 14.99
N VAL A 287 1.89 3.60 15.71
CA VAL A 287 1.48 4.54 16.75
C VAL A 287 0.63 5.66 16.17
N LEU A 288 1.02 6.20 15.01
CA LEU A 288 0.26 7.25 14.32
C LEU A 288 -1.16 6.76 14.00
N VAL A 289 -1.31 5.59 13.39
CA VAL A 289 -2.62 5.02 13.04
C VAL A 289 -3.47 4.81 14.29
N PHE A 290 -2.87 4.27 15.36
CA PHE A 290 -3.55 4.03 16.62
C PHE A 290 -4.07 5.33 17.25
N VAL A 291 -3.23 6.35 17.36
CA VAL A 291 -3.58 7.65 17.94
C VAL A 291 -4.66 8.35 17.12
N LEU A 292 -4.51 8.41 15.79
CA LEU A 292 -5.50 9.03 14.90
C LEU A 292 -6.85 8.32 14.97
N ALA A 293 -6.86 6.99 15.12
CA ALA A 293 -8.08 6.23 15.30
C ALA A 293 -8.77 6.54 16.65
N LEU A 294 -8.00 6.64 17.76
CA LEU A 294 -8.54 7.02 19.07
C LEU A 294 -9.15 8.43 19.07
N VAL A 295 -8.50 9.38 18.40
CA VAL A 295 -8.99 10.76 18.27
C VAL A 295 -10.20 10.85 17.33
N GLY A 296 -10.49 9.80 16.56
CA GLY A 296 -11.64 9.74 15.65
C GLY A 296 -11.44 10.45 14.32
N VAL A 297 -10.18 10.72 13.91
CA VAL A 297 -9.87 11.38 12.63
C VAL A 297 -10.49 10.64 11.45
N TYR A 298 -10.54 9.32 11.50
CA TYR A 298 -11.05 8.47 10.41
C TYR A 298 -12.58 8.45 10.28
N ARG A 299 -13.28 9.05 11.24
CA ARG A 299 -14.75 9.25 11.19
C ARG A 299 -15.14 10.45 10.34
N VAL A 300 -14.23 11.37 10.10
CA VAL A 300 -14.50 12.62 9.35
C VAL A 300 -14.87 12.35 7.89
N ALA A 301 -14.39 11.26 7.32
CA ALA A 301 -14.63 10.89 5.92
C ALA A 301 -15.85 9.97 5.70
N LEU A 302 -16.52 9.53 6.78
CA LEU A 302 -17.69 8.64 6.75
C LEU A 302 -18.97 9.30 6.25
#